data_6123f9c447d84505e46eb9c12892a10e
#
_entry.id   6123f9c447d84505e46eb9c12892a10e
#
_cell.length_a   1.000
_cell.length_b   1.000
_cell.length_c   1.000
_cell.angle_alpha   90.00
_cell.angle_beta   90.00
_cell.angle_gamma   90.00
#
_symmetry.space_group_name_H-M   'P 1'
#
loop_
_entity.id
_entity.type
_entity.pdbx_description
1 polymer ?
#
loop_
_entity_poly.entity_id
_entity_poly.type
_entity_poly.pdbx_seq_one_letter_code
_entity_poly.pdbx_strand_id
1 'polypeptide(L)'
;PIYPTLKPLDAVQNAPDSDLWHTLIEADNYHALQLLEYLYAEKVDCIYIDPPYNTGAKDWKYNNDYVDSSDAYRHSKWLSMMEKRLKIAKKLLNPNDSVLIVTIDEKEYLHLGCLLEEIFSGKTMQMVSITINPSGAKRDNLFSRSDEYAYIILFGNAQVVHPKGNGDEREVRWWYLRRTDYASRRGTIKGGVAQFYPIYVDDKTMKIIAIGEALKPEQQRVNIPAIEGATPVFPVRDDGVEMNWGITRDSLQKLCKEGVVRVSPGSKNQPYVFRYLSANYVDKIKSGRWAVRGLREDGTKIVVETEGKVTRTTTVWQNKSYDAGQYGTSVLGEIIGSGKFTFPKSVYAVMDTLKYFIANKKNALVVDFFAGSGTTMHAVNLLNSIDNGHRRCIMVTNNEVSADEAKALDEKGYRPGDKEWDRRGIARYVTWPRTVCSIKGCNIDGKPLDGNYGCNVEQYTEIDGETINPETGKKIRGKVYKKEKEPAYPELADLKMSDGFKTNAVFFKLSFLDKTSVALGRQFRELLPVLWMKGGAIGKCPALENDNLPNMLILPQNKMAVLVDEIYYSEFDAELSQHPEIQTVFI
;
A
#
# COMPACT_ATOMS: atom_id res chain seq x y z
N PRO A 1 -3.17 24.62 -33.93
CA PRO A 1 -2.88 24.05 -32.61
C PRO A 1 -3.83 24.63 -31.57
N ILE A 2 -4.38 23.75 -30.75
CA ILE A 2 -5.28 24.09 -29.64
C ILE A 2 -4.49 23.91 -28.34
N TYR A 3 -4.73 24.81 -27.35
CA TYR A 3 -4.13 24.68 -26.03
C TYR A 3 -5.10 23.99 -25.07
N PRO A 4 -4.71 22.88 -24.40
CA PRO A 4 -5.53 22.28 -23.36
C PRO A 4 -5.59 23.22 -22.13
N THR A 5 -6.77 23.32 -21.52
CA THR A 5 -7.00 24.07 -20.29
C THR A 5 -7.96 23.35 -19.37
N LEU A 6 -8.06 23.81 -18.14
CA LEU A 6 -8.91 23.25 -17.09
C LEU A 6 -9.95 24.30 -16.66
N LYS A 7 -11.20 24.02 -17.00
CA LYS A 7 -12.33 24.86 -16.58
C LYS A 7 -12.82 24.39 -15.21
N PRO A 8 -12.78 25.24 -14.16
CA PRO A 8 -13.34 24.89 -12.86
C PRO A 8 -14.85 24.66 -12.96
N LEU A 9 -15.33 23.54 -12.41
CA LEU A 9 -16.73 23.20 -12.33
C LEU A 9 -17.26 23.37 -10.91
N ASP A 10 -16.49 22.90 -9.91
CA ASP A 10 -16.88 22.93 -8.50
C ASP A 10 -15.64 22.72 -7.60
N ALA A 11 -15.79 22.98 -6.31
CA ALA A 11 -14.76 22.73 -5.30
C ALA A 11 -15.40 22.39 -3.94
N VAL A 12 -14.73 21.54 -3.17
CA VAL A 12 -15.04 21.28 -1.77
C VAL A 12 -13.85 21.65 -0.90
N GLN A 13 -14.11 22.43 0.14
CA GLN A 13 -13.11 22.87 1.09
C GLN A 13 -13.54 22.47 2.50
N ASN A 14 -12.82 21.56 3.13
CA ASN A 14 -13.04 21.10 4.50
C ASN A 14 -11.80 21.29 5.39
N ALA A 15 -10.76 21.89 4.84
CA ALA A 15 -9.53 22.29 5.53
C ALA A 15 -9.02 23.61 4.95
N PRO A 16 -9.61 24.78 5.35
CA PRO A 16 -9.28 26.08 4.76
C PRO A 16 -7.81 26.47 4.96
N ASP A 17 -7.17 26.02 6.04
CA ASP A 17 -5.77 26.31 6.36
C ASP A 17 -4.78 25.32 5.73
N SER A 18 -5.28 24.34 4.95
CA SER A 18 -4.43 23.32 4.31
C SER A 18 -4.10 23.69 2.88
N ASP A 19 -2.81 23.59 2.54
CA ASP A 19 -2.32 23.72 1.17
C ASP A 19 -2.70 22.53 0.27
N LEU A 20 -3.21 21.42 0.86
CA LEU A 20 -3.52 20.18 0.15
C LEU A 20 -4.84 20.28 -0.61
N TRP A 21 -4.75 20.16 -1.93
CA TRP A 21 -5.89 20.10 -2.81
C TRP A 21 -5.78 18.89 -3.74
N HIS A 22 -6.76 18.00 -3.66
CA HIS A 22 -6.96 16.94 -4.65
C HIS A 22 -7.62 17.49 -5.91
N THR A 23 -7.46 16.79 -7.01
CA THR A 23 -7.99 17.23 -8.31
C THR A 23 -8.78 16.09 -8.96
N LEU A 24 -10.00 16.40 -9.41
CA LEU A 24 -10.76 15.57 -10.33
C LEU A 24 -10.85 16.28 -11.68
N ILE A 25 -10.56 15.56 -12.78
CA ILE A 25 -10.65 16.08 -14.15
C ILE A 25 -11.68 15.27 -14.94
N GLU A 26 -12.76 15.93 -15.38
CA GLU A 26 -13.70 15.39 -16.35
C GLU A 26 -13.08 15.47 -17.74
N ALA A 27 -12.70 14.33 -18.31
CA ALA A 27 -12.08 14.24 -19.63
C ALA A 27 -12.06 12.81 -20.18
N ASP A 28 -11.88 12.65 -21.49
CA ASP A 28 -11.23 11.45 -22.00
C ASP A 28 -9.82 11.37 -21.43
N ASN A 29 -9.48 10.22 -20.87
CA ASN A 29 -8.20 10.07 -20.14
C ASN A 29 -6.97 10.16 -21.03
N TYR A 30 -7.06 9.84 -22.32
CA TYR A 30 -5.93 10.02 -23.23
C TYR A 30 -5.56 11.51 -23.40
N HIS A 31 -6.56 12.38 -23.55
CA HIS A 31 -6.33 13.82 -23.64
C HIS A 31 -5.88 14.42 -22.31
N ALA A 32 -6.47 13.98 -21.20
CA ALA A 32 -6.01 14.41 -19.88
C ALA A 32 -4.57 14.00 -19.60
N LEU A 33 -4.18 12.77 -19.98
CA LEU A 33 -2.80 12.29 -19.83
C LEU A 33 -1.80 13.14 -20.63
N GLN A 34 -2.15 13.64 -21.82
CA GLN A 34 -1.30 14.55 -22.58
C GLN A 34 -1.07 15.87 -21.83
N LEU A 35 -2.11 16.43 -21.21
CA LEU A 35 -1.96 17.59 -20.34
C LEU A 35 -1.10 17.27 -19.11
N LEU A 36 -1.36 16.14 -18.46
CA LEU A 36 -0.61 15.72 -17.26
C LEU A 36 0.87 15.43 -17.59
N GLU A 37 1.20 14.91 -18.79
CA GLU A 37 2.59 14.76 -19.24
C GLU A 37 3.31 16.11 -19.25
N TYR A 38 2.68 17.15 -19.76
CA TYR A 38 3.25 18.51 -19.73
C TYR A 38 3.44 19.03 -18.30
N LEU A 39 2.49 18.74 -17.38
CA LEU A 39 2.51 19.26 -16.01
C LEU A 39 3.40 18.47 -15.07
N TYR A 40 3.40 17.14 -15.19
CA TYR A 40 3.94 16.23 -14.17
C TYR A 40 4.87 15.15 -14.73
N ALA A 41 5.55 15.38 -15.87
CA ALA A 41 6.57 14.46 -16.37
C ALA A 41 7.58 14.12 -15.27
N GLU A 42 7.83 12.83 -15.05
CA GLU A 42 8.78 12.27 -14.05
C GLU A 42 8.52 12.68 -12.59
N LYS A 43 7.31 13.13 -12.25
CA LYS A 43 6.96 13.62 -10.90
C LYS A 43 5.98 12.75 -10.14
N VAL A 44 5.33 11.78 -10.79
CA VAL A 44 4.31 10.95 -10.17
C VAL A 44 4.96 9.80 -9.41
N ASP A 45 4.59 9.64 -8.13
CA ASP A 45 5.11 8.58 -7.27
C ASP A 45 4.35 7.26 -7.41
N CYS A 46 3.04 7.34 -7.66
CA CYS A 46 2.19 6.17 -7.81
C CYS A 46 1.10 6.42 -8.85
N ILE A 47 0.99 5.52 -9.81
CA ILE A 47 -0.19 5.41 -10.67
C ILE A 47 -0.93 4.15 -10.25
N TYR A 48 -2.19 4.32 -9.86
CA TYR A 48 -3.13 3.22 -9.63
C TYR A 48 -4.27 3.36 -10.64
N ILE A 49 -4.54 2.31 -11.41
CA ILE A 49 -5.61 2.29 -12.39
C ILE A 49 -6.40 0.99 -12.37
N ASP A 50 -7.70 1.13 -12.58
CA ASP A 50 -8.66 0.05 -12.72
C ASP A 50 -9.35 0.16 -14.11
N PRO A 51 -8.66 -0.26 -15.19
CA PRO A 51 -9.19 -0.11 -16.53
C PRO A 51 -10.38 -1.04 -16.75
N PRO A 52 -11.16 -0.79 -17.83
CA PRO A 52 -12.22 -1.68 -18.24
C PRO A 52 -11.71 -3.12 -18.44
N TYR A 53 -12.41 -4.12 -17.86
CA TYR A 53 -12.00 -5.53 -17.90
C TYR A 53 -12.37 -6.26 -19.19
N ASN A 54 -13.00 -5.59 -20.13
CA ASN A 54 -13.37 -6.16 -21.45
C ASN A 54 -14.20 -7.45 -21.36
N THR A 55 -15.08 -7.52 -20.36
CA THR A 55 -15.88 -8.72 -20.06
C THR A 55 -16.92 -9.03 -21.12
N GLY A 56 -17.24 -8.07 -22.00
CA GLY A 56 -18.33 -8.15 -22.96
C GLY A 56 -19.73 -7.99 -22.34
N ALA A 57 -19.80 -7.72 -21.04
CA ALA A 57 -21.06 -7.38 -20.37
C ALA A 57 -21.47 -5.95 -20.74
N LYS A 58 -22.77 -5.73 -20.95
CA LYS A 58 -23.33 -4.40 -21.24
C LYS A 58 -23.34 -3.46 -20.02
N ASP A 59 -22.62 -3.82 -18.98
CA ASP A 59 -22.68 -3.20 -17.64
C ASP A 59 -21.86 -1.93 -17.51
N TRP A 60 -21.30 -1.43 -18.61
CA TRP A 60 -20.35 -0.34 -18.59
C TRP A 60 -20.99 0.99 -18.92
N LYS A 61 -20.76 1.97 -18.04
CA LYS A 61 -20.99 3.38 -18.34
C LYS A 61 -19.94 3.98 -19.29
N TYR A 62 -19.00 3.18 -19.79
CA TYR A 62 -18.03 3.58 -20.81
C TYR A 62 -18.52 3.11 -22.18
N ASN A 63 -18.44 3.99 -23.19
CA ASN A 63 -18.88 3.71 -24.55
C ASN A 63 -18.20 2.43 -25.08
N ASN A 64 -18.95 1.33 -25.06
CA ASN A 64 -18.52 0.01 -25.46
C ASN A 64 -18.77 -0.32 -26.92
N ASP A 65 -19.06 0.66 -27.76
CA ASP A 65 -19.17 0.44 -29.22
C ASP A 65 -17.88 -0.15 -29.81
N TYR A 66 -16.83 -0.19 -29.02
CA TYR A 66 -15.58 -0.82 -29.38
C TYR A 66 -15.47 -2.31 -29.05
N VAL A 67 -16.35 -2.89 -28.19
CA VAL A 67 -16.11 -4.23 -27.66
C VAL A 67 -17.40 -5.00 -27.45
N ASP A 68 -18.04 -5.40 -28.54
CA ASP A 68 -19.04 -6.46 -28.51
C ASP A 68 -18.36 -7.78 -28.14
N SER A 69 -18.98 -8.62 -27.29
CA SER A 69 -18.49 -9.95 -26.93
C SER A 69 -18.25 -10.86 -28.13
N SER A 70 -18.93 -10.60 -29.25
CA SER A 70 -18.79 -11.29 -30.55
C SER A 70 -17.68 -10.70 -31.43
N ASP A 71 -17.06 -9.55 -31.08
CA ASP A 71 -16.00 -8.94 -31.87
C ASP A 71 -14.71 -9.76 -31.76
N ALA A 72 -14.29 -10.37 -32.87
CA ALA A 72 -13.05 -11.13 -32.99
C ALA A 72 -11.80 -10.31 -32.67
N TYR A 73 -11.86 -8.98 -32.77
CA TYR A 73 -10.76 -8.05 -32.53
C TYR A 73 -10.85 -7.33 -31.18
N ARG A 74 -11.73 -7.75 -30.28
CA ARG A 74 -11.95 -7.07 -28.99
C ARG A 74 -10.68 -6.90 -28.16
N HIS A 75 -9.84 -7.94 -28.09
CA HIS A 75 -8.58 -7.90 -27.33
C HIS A 75 -7.59 -6.91 -27.94
N SER A 76 -7.42 -6.90 -29.26
CA SER A 76 -6.50 -5.97 -29.94
C SER A 76 -6.96 -4.51 -29.87
N LYS A 77 -8.26 -4.26 -29.93
CA LYS A 77 -8.82 -2.92 -29.72
C LYS A 77 -8.56 -2.43 -28.29
N TRP A 78 -8.81 -3.29 -27.31
CA TRP A 78 -8.55 -2.98 -25.90
C TRP A 78 -7.06 -2.73 -25.66
N LEU A 79 -6.18 -3.58 -26.17
CA LEU A 79 -4.72 -3.42 -26.08
C LEU A 79 -4.25 -2.10 -26.71
N SER A 80 -4.77 -1.74 -27.89
CA SER A 80 -4.42 -0.47 -28.56
C SER A 80 -4.86 0.75 -27.71
N MET A 81 -6.02 0.68 -27.06
CA MET A 81 -6.50 1.70 -26.14
C MET A 81 -5.58 1.83 -24.92
N MET A 82 -5.18 0.70 -24.31
CA MET A 82 -4.29 0.67 -23.14
C MET A 82 -2.87 1.09 -23.50
N GLU A 83 -2.31 0.63 -24.60
CA GLU A 83 -0.96 0.94 -25.05
C GLU A 83 -0.69 2.44 -25.12
N LYS A 84 -1.59 3.19 -25.75
CA LYS A 84 -1.47 4.65 -25.90
C LYS A 84 -1.41 5.34 -24.54
N ARG A 85 -2.22 4.91 -23.59
CA ARG A 85 -2.31 5.47 -22.24
C ARG A 85 -1.11 5.08 -21.36
N LEU A 86 -0.72 3.82 -21.40
CA LEU A 86 0.42 3.31 -20.64
C LEU A 86 1.75 3.93 -21.09
N LYS A 87 1.92 4.21 -22.40
CA LYS A 87 3.10 4.92 -22.91
C LYS A 87 3.23 6.34 -22.35
N ILE A 88 2.11 7.05 -22.17
CA ILE A 88 2.13 8.37 -21.52
C ILE A 88 2.31 8.22 -20.01
N ALA A 89 1.62 7.27 -19.38
CA ALA A 89 1.77 6.99 -17.96
C ALA A 89 3.23 6.71 -17.57
N LYS A 90 3.97 5.99 -18.40
CA LYS A 90 5.41 5.74 -18.21
C LYS A 90 6.23 7.03 -18.09
N LYS A 91 5.86 8.08 -18.83
CA LYS A 91 6.57 9.37 -18.82
C LYS A 91 6.22 10.22 -17.59
N LEU A 92 5.06 9.96 -16.96
CA LEU A 92 4.66 10.66 -15.73
C LEU A 92 5.42 10.14 -14.51
N LEU A 93 5.75 8.85 -14.48
CA LEU A 93 6.34 8.18 -13.34
C LEU A 93 7.77 8.64 -13.07
N ASN A 94 8.07 8.92 -11.80
CA ASN A 94 9.42 9.21 -11.34
C ASN A 94 10.34 8.01 -11.63
N PRO A 95 11.37 8.17 -12.46
CA PRO A 95 12.21 7.04 -12.88
C PRO A 95 13.04 6.44 -11.74
N ASN A 96 13.24 7.19 -10.65
CA ASN A 96 14.11 6.81 -9.54
C ASN A 96 13.38 6.06 -8.43
N ASP A 97 12.08 6.33 -8.20
CA ASP A 97 11.32 5.70 -7.14
C ASP A 97 9.82 5.93 -7.34
N SER A 98 9.18 5.08 -8.11
CA SER A 98 7.73 5.12 -8.34
C SER A 98 7.15 3.75 -8.66
N VAL A 99 5.83 3.65 -8.69
CA VAL A 99 5.11 2.41 -8.97
C VAL A 99 3.92 2.65 -9.90
N LEU A 100 3.73 1.73 -10.84
CA LEU A 100 2.49 1.59 -11.60
C LEU A 100 1.76 0.34 -11.13
N ILE A 101 0.48 0.49 -10.82
CA ILE A 101 -0.41 -0.59 -10.39
C ILE A 101 -1.60 -0.62 -11.33
N VAL A 102 -1.84 -1.78 -11.95
CA VAL A 102 -2.94 -1.98 -12.90
C VAL A 102 -3.76 -3.18 -12.46
N THR A 103 -4.99 -2.96 -12.01
CA THR A 103 -5.91 -4.05 -11.69
C THR A 103 -6.55 -4.60 -12.95
N ILE A 104 -6.83 -5.89 -12.97
CA ILE A 104 -7.39 -6.60 -14.11
C ILE A 104 -8.05 -7.90 -13.69
N ASP A 105 -8.95 -8.41 -14.53
CA ASP A 105 -9.57 -9.71 -14.32
C ASP A 105 -8.97 -10.83 -15.20
N GLU A 106 -9.56 -12.02 -15.05
CA GLU A 106 -9.19 -13.22 -15.81
C GLU A 106 -9.38 -13.12 -17.34
N LYS A 107 -10.07 -12.09 -17.84
CA LYS A 107 -10.35 -11.97 -19.28
C LYS A 107 -9.18 -11.35 -20.04
N GLU A 108 -8.53 -10.37 -19.43
CA GLU A 108 -7.48 -9.61 -20.11
C GLU A 108 -6.11 -9.69 -19.42
N TYR A 109 -5.96 -10.39 -18.28
CA TYR A 109 -4.69 -10.41 -17.54
C TYR A 109 -3.49 -10.90 -18.37
N LEU A 110 -3.68 -11.92 -19.22
CA LEU A 110 -2.60 -12.43 -20.08
C LEU A 110 -2.17 -11.40 -21.12
N HIS A 111 -3.14 -10.80 -21.79
CA HIS A 111 -2.87 -9.80 -22.82
C HIS A 111 -2.25 -8.53 -22.23
N LEU A 112 -2.77 -8.08 -21.08
CA LEU A 112 -2.20 -6.95 -20.35
C LEU A 112 -0.77 -7.26 -19.89
N GLY A 113 -0.51 -8.45 -19.36
CA GLY A 113 0.82 -8.85 -18.93
C GLY A 113 1.86 -8.74 -20.03
N CYS A 114 1.56 -9.28 -21.24
CA CYS A 114 2.44 -9.16 -22.40
C CYS A 114 2.68 -7.70 -22.81
N LEU A 115 1.61 -6.88 -22.83
CA LEU A 115 1.72 -5.45 -23.16
C LEU A 115 2.59 -4.70 -22.14
N LEU A 116 2.43 -4.99 -20.86
CA LEU A 116 3.22 -4.37 -19.79
C LEU A 116 4.70 -4.77 -19.89
N GLU A 117 5.02 -6.03 -20.18
CA GLU A 117 6.41 -6.49 -20.40
C GLU A 117 7.07 -5.75 -21.57
N GLU A 118 6.33 -5.53 -22.65
CA GLU A 118 6.84 -4.79 -23.81
C GLU A 118 7.10 -3.31 -23.48
N ILE A 119 6.09 -2.61 -22.92
CA ILE A 119 6.18 -1.17 -22.65
C ILE A 119 7.22 -0.88 -21.56
N PHE A 120 7.25 -1.71 -20.50
CA PHE A 120 8.08 -1.52 -19.32
C PHE A 120 9.29 -2.47 -19.26
N SER A 121 9.80 -2.84 -20.43
CA SER A 121 10.97 -3.70 -20.53
C SER A 121 12.12 -3.23 -19.61
N GLY A 122 12.73 -4.17 -18.90
CA GLY A 122 13.81 -3.91 -17.94
C GLY A 122 13.35 -3.37 -16.57
N LYS A 123 12.04 -3.25 -16.32
CA LYS A 123 11.50 -2.94 -15.00
C LYS A 123 11.10 -4.22 -14.25
N THR A 124 11.14 -4.18 -12.93
CA THR A 124 10.63 -5.28 -12.11
C THR A 124 9.11 -5.27 -12.17
N MET A 125 8.53 -6.39 -12.63
CA MET A 125 7.09 -6.59 -12.67
C MET A 125 6.69 -7.78 -11.80
N GLN A 126 5.61 -7.64 -11.05
CA GLN A 126 5.03 -8.71 -10.25
C GLN A 126 3.51 -8.67 -10.37
N MET A 127 2.89 -9.85 -10.44
CA MET A 127 1.43 -9.99 -10.37
C MET A 127 1.04 -10.48 -8.98
N VAL A 128 -0.05 -9.93 -8.43
CA VAL A 128 -0.68 -10.38 -7.19
C VAL A 128 -2.14 -10.73 -7.45
N SER A 129 -2.68 -11.69 -6.69
CA SER A 129 -4.10 -12.06 -6.66
C SER A 129 -4.73 -11.45 -5.41
N ILE A 130 -5.87 -10.77 -5.58
CA ILE A 130 -6.59 -10.06 -4.51
C ILE A 130 -7.97 -10.69 -4.37
N THR A 131 -8.28 -11.25 -3.22
CA THR A 131 -9.62 -11.80 -2.94
C THR A 131 -10.60 -10.66 -2.69
N ILE A 132 -11.47 -10.39 -3.66
CA ILE A 132 -12.46 -9.30 -3.63
C ILE A 132 -13.87 -9.78 -3.30
N ASN A 133 -14.11 -11.08 -3.38
CA ASN A 133 -15.37 -11.73 -3.02
C ASN A 133 -15.09 -13.09 -2.39
N PRO A 134 -14.91 -13.18 -1.05
CA PRO A 134 -14.57 -14.42 -0.37
C PRO A 134 -15.60 -15.55 -0.57
N SER A 135 -16.88 -15.18 -0.76
CA SER A 135 -17.95 -16.16 -1.01
C SER A 135 -17.96 -16.69 -2.45
N GLY A 136 -17.25 -16.03 -3.34
CA GLY A 136 -17.20 -16.35 -4.77
C GLY A 136 -18.48 -15.94 -5.54
N ALA A 137 -18.30 -15.39 -6.72
CA ALA A 137 -19.40 -15.18 -7.66
C ALA A 137 -19.75 -16.52 -8.31
N LYS A 138 -21.00 -16.98 -8.12
CA LYS A 138 -21.49 -18.25 -8.70
C LYS A 138 -21.40 -18.22 -10.22
N ARG A 139 -20.97 -19.32 -10.78
CA ARG A 139 -20.91 -19.58 -12.23
C ARG A 139 -21.42 -20.98 -12.51
N ASP A 140 -22.35 -21.07 -13.45
CA ASP A 140 -22.85 -22.38 -13.85
C ASP A 140 -21.74 -23.21 -14.49
N ASN A 141 -21.55 -24.43 -14.00
CA ASN A 141 -20.56 -25.40 -14.47
C ASN A 141 -19.08 -24.99 -14.41
N LEU A 142 -18.74 -23.90 -13.66
CA LEU A 142 -17.37 -23.43 -13.47
C LEU A 142 -17.09 -23.17 -11.98
N PHE A 143 -15.81 -23.02 -11.64
CA PHE A 143 -15.43 -22.56 -10.30
C PHE A 143 -15.96 -21.14 -10.05
N SER A 144 -16.48 -20.91 -8.84
CA SER A 144 -16.88 -19.57 -8.40
C SER A 144 -15.67 -18.64 -8.35
N ARG A 145 -15.81 -17.44 -8.90
CA ARG A 145 -14.72 -16.48 -8.92
C ARG A 145 -14.69 -15.68 -7.61
N SER A 146 -13.53 -15.61 -6.98
CA SER A 146 -13.32 -14.92 -5.71
C SER A 146 -12.31 -13.77 -5.79
N ASP A 147 -11.53 -13.68 -6.87
CA ASP A 147 -10.36 -12.82 -6.95
C ASP A 147 -10.27 -12.00 -8.25
N GLU A 148 -9.39 -11.04 -8.22
CA GLU A 148 -8.89 -10.28 -9.35
C GLU A 148 -7.36 -10.17 -9.23
N TYR A 149 -6.72 -9.67 -10.27
CA TYR A 149 -5.27 -9.52 -10.32
C TYR A 149 -4.86 -8.05 -10.31
N ALA A 150 -3.67 -7.78 -9.79
CA ALA A 150 -2.99 -6.50 -9.97
C ALA A 150 -1.57 -6.74 -10.47
N TYR A 151 -1.21 -6.09 -11.57
CA TYR A 151 0.18 -5.97 -12.01
C TYR A 151 0.82 -4.78 -11.33
N ILE A 152 2.02 -5.01 -10.79
CA ILE A 152 2.82 -4.03 -10.07
C ILE A 152 4.14 -3.88 -10.79
N ILE A 153 4.43 -2.67 -11.30
CA ILE A 153 5.65 -2.34 -12.01
C ILE A 153 6.45 -1.34 -11.19
N LEU A 154 7.66 -1.71 -10.78
CA LEU A 154 8.52 -0.92 -9.91
C LEU A 154 9.58 -0.17 -10.73
N PHE A 155 9.77 1.10 -10.41
CA PHE A 155 10.76 1.98 -11.04
C PHE A 155 11.87 2.34 -10.05
N GLY A 156 13.10 2.28 -10.51
CA GLY A 156 14.27 2.67 -9.74
C GLY A 156 14.41 1.91 -8.41
N ASN A 157 14.38 2.64 -7.31
CA ASN A 157 14.54 2.09 -5.95
C ASN A 157 13.21 1.72 -5.28
N ALA A 158 12.08 1.76 -6.00
CA ALA A 158 10.78 1.41 -5.45
C ALA A 158 10.78 -0.04 -4.93
N GLN A 159 10.20 -0.23 -3.76
CA GLN A 159 10.13 -1.53 -3.10
C GLN A 159 8.87 -1.63 -2.26
N VAL A 160 8.46 -2.86 -1.96
CA VAL A 160 7.31 -3.12 -1.10
C VAL A 160 7.63 -2.72 0.34
N VAL A 161 6.83 -1.83 0.92
CA VAL A 161 6.85 -1.49 2.34
C VAL A 161 6.03 -2.54 3.09
N HIS A 162 6.71 -3.46 3.75
CA HIS A 162 6.04 -4.48 4.54
C HIS A 162 5.47 -3.89 5.84
N PRO A 163 4.25 -4.30 6.24
CA PRO A 163 3.69 -3.87 7.52
C PRO A 163 4.60 -4.26 8.69
N LYS A 164 4.89 -3.30 9.56
CA LYS A 164 5.50 -3.60 10.85
C LYS A 164 4.39 -4.11 11.75
N GLY A 165 4.57 -5.29 12.36
CA GLY A 165 3.63 -5.79 13.36
C GLY A 165 3.56 -4.82 14.54
N ASN A 166 2.40 -4.71 15.16
CA ASN A 166 2.22 -3.92 16.38
C ASN A 166 3.27 -4.34 17.40
N GLY A 167 4.07 -3.36 17.81
CA GLY A 167 5.35 -3.55 18.45
C GLY A 167 5.34 -4.04 19.90
N ASP A 168 4.75 -5.18 20.18
CA ASP A 168 5.12 -5.92 21.38
C ASP A 168 6.55 -6.42 21.22
N GLU A 169 7.44 -5.86 22.01
CA GLU A 169 8.82 -6.35 22.09
C GLU A 169 8.79 -7.84 22.39
N ARG A 170 9.35 -8.62 21.49
CA ARG A 170 9.43 -10.07 21.70
C ARG A 170 10.86 -10.50 21.89
N GLU A 171 11.07 -11.43 22.81
CA GLU A 171 12.37 -12.04 22.97
C GLU A 171 12.81 -12.67 21.66
N VAL A 172 14.06 -12.38 21.24
CA VAL A 172 14.65 -12.93 20.02
C VAL A 172 14.79 -14.44 20.09
N ARG A 173 14.73 -15.10 18.95
CA ARG A 173 14.93 -16.54 18.89
C ARG A 173 16.39 -16.90 19.15
N TRP A 174 16.62 -17.79 20.13
CA TRP A 174 17.91 -18.38 20.42
C TRP A 174 18.09 -19.69 19.63
N TRP A 175 19.25 -19.86 19.02
CA TRP A 175 19.57 -21.02 18.22
C TRP A 175 20.09 -22.17 19.08
N TYR A 176 19.68 -23.41 18.78
CA TYR A 176 20.27 -24.59 19.41
C TYR A 176 21.73 -24.72 19.00
N LEU A 177 22.62 -24.99 19.98
CA LEU A 177 24.05 -25.16 19.75
C LEU A 177 24.34 -26.50 19.06
N ARG A 178 23.62 -27.58 19.43
CA ARG A 178 23.75 -28.89 18.78
C ARG A 178 23.12 -28.83 17.39
N ARG A 179 23.87 -29.27 16.39
CA ARG A 179 23.33 -29.46 15.05
C ARG A 179 22.33 -30.61 15.02
N THR A 180 21.31 -30.49 14.20
CA THR A 180 20.20 -31.45 14.09
C THR A 180 20.23 -32.22 12.79
N ASP A 181 20.83 -31.68 11.73
CA ASP A 181 20.93 -32.36 10.43
C ASP A 181 21.93 -33.51 10.48
N TYR A 182 21.52 -34.67 10.01
CA TYR A 182 22.33 -35.92 10.07
C TYR A 182 23.64 -35.81 9.29
N ALA A 183 23.72 -34.97 8.28
CA ALA A 183 24.95 -34.71 7.53
C ALA A 183 26.02 -33.96 8.36
N SER A 184 25.64 -33.36 9.49
CA SER A 184 26.54 -32.68 10.43
C SER A 184 26.95 -33.55 11.63
N ARG A 185 26.80 -34.90 11.57
CA ARG A 185 27.30 -35.81 12.60
C ARG A 185 28.81 -35.78 12.67
N ARG A 186 29.38 -36.17 13.83
CA ARG A 186 30.81 -36.26 14.06
C ARG A 186 31.51 -37.08 12.96
N GLY A 187 32.69 -36.63 12.54
CA GLY A 187 33.51 -37.31 11.52
C GLY A 187 33.05 -37.13 10.08
N THR A 188 32.02 -36.34 9.80
CA THR A 188 31.62 -35.99 8.44
C THR A 188 32.30 -34.70 7.98
N ILE A 189 32.49 -34.55 6.66
CA ILE A 189 33.08 -33.34 6.05
C ILE A 189 32.28 -32.08 6.44
N LYS A 190 30.95 -32.15 6.38
CA LYS A 190 30.05 -31.06 6.73
C LYS A 190 30.06 -30.73 8.22
N GLY A 191 30.36 -31.72 9.07
CA GLY A 191 30.41 -31.55 10.52
C GLY A 191 31.59 -30.72 11.04
N GLY A 192 32.70 -30.74 10.32
CA GLY A 192 33.96 -30.12 10.77
C GLY A 192 34.66 -30.89 11.88
N VAL A 193 35.98 -30.79 11.96
CA VAL A 193 36.80 -31.51 12.95
C VAL A 193 36.94 -30.78 14.31
N ALA A 194 36.64 -29.48 14.36
CA ALA A 194 36.84 -28.64 15.54
C ALA A 194 35.53 -28.36 16.32
N GLN A 195 34.46 -29.06 16.02
CA GLN A 195 33.12 -28.78 16.56
C GLN A 195 32.58 -29.91 17.47
N PHE A 196 33.42 -30.88 17.84
CA PHE A 196 33.09 -31.91 18.80
C PHE A 196 34.00 -31.79 20.05
N TYR A 197 33.52 -31.10 21.07
CA TYR A 197 34.26 -30.80 22.30
C TYR A 197 33.33 -30.87 23.51
N PRO A 198 33.88 -31.19 24.74
CA PRO A 198 33.08 -31.20 25.95
C PRO A 198 32.80 -29.77 26.45
N ILE A 199 31.59 -29.56 26.93
CA ILE A 199 31.17 -28.37 27.66
C ILE A 199 30.93 -28.81 29.11
N TYR A 200 31.67 -28.28 30.06
CA TYR A 200 31.52 -28.63 31.47
C TYR A 200 30.50 -27.70 32.12
N VAL A 201 29.46 -28.27 32.66
CA VAL A 201 28.38 -27.56 33.33
C VAL A 201 28.40 -27.89 34.81
N ASP A 202 28.44 -26.89 35.66
CA ASP A 202 28.34 -27.05 37.12
C ASP A 202 26.95 -27.61 37.48
N ASP A 203 26.95 -28.72 38.21
CA ASP A 203 25.74 -29.50 38.50
C ASP A 203 24.77 -28.79 39.45
N LYS A 204 25.22 -27.79 40.23
CA LYS A 204 24.40 -27.03 41.17
C LYS A 204 23.81 -25.77 40.54
N THR A 205 24.62 -25.07 39.76
CA THR A 205 24.28 -23.74 39.25
C THR A 205 23.82 -23.76 37.78
N MET A 206 23.99 -24.88 37.06
CA MET A 206 23.80 -25.02 35.63
C MET A 206 24.58 -24.01 34.78
N LYS A 207 25.72 -23.53 35.28
CA LYS A 207 26.57 -22.61 34.53
C LYS A 207 27.69 -23.33 33.82
N ILE A 208 28.08 -22.87 32.64
CA ILE A 208 29.27 -23.34 31.93
C ILE A 208 30.48 -22.84 32.68
N ILE A 209 31.29 -23.77 33.19
CA ILE A 209 32.53 -23.46 33.95
C ILE A 209 33.80 -23.67 33.14
N ALA A 210 33.75 -24.58 32.15
CA ALA A 210 34.87 -24.82 31.26
C ALA A 210 34.40 -25.35 29.90
N ILE A 211 35.19 -25.14 28.86
CA ILE A 211 35.00 -25.70 27.53
C ILE A 211 36.31 -26.36 27.13
N GLY A 212 36.25 -27.70 26.95
CA GLY A 212 37.46 -28.48 26.65
C GLY A 212 37.90 -28.38 25.19
N GLU A 213 38.99 -29.05 24.89
CA GLU A 213 39.54 -29.11 23.53
C GLU A 213 38.68 -29.99 22.63
N ALA A 214 38.68 -29.69 21.34
CA ALA A 214 37.99 -30.51 20.35
C ALA A 214 38.61 -31.88 20.22
N LEU A 215 37.78 -32.92 20.29
CA LEU A 215 38.22 -34.30 20.12
C LEU A 215 38.30 -34.65 18.63
N LYS A 216 39.45 -35.22 18.25
CA LYS A 216 39.62 -35.80 16.92
C LYS A 216 38.68 -36.98 16.72
N PRO A 217 38.36 -37.39 15.49
CA PRO A 217 37.42 -38.49 15.20
C PRO A 217 37.77 -39.81 15.90
N GLU A 218 39.05 -40.12 16.04
CA GLU A 218 39.58 -41.33 16.68
C GLU A 218 39.58 -41.29 18.23
N GLN A 219 39.40 -40.10 18.83
CA GLN A 219 39.39 -39.97 20.30
C GLN A 219 38.00 -40.25 20.88
N GLN A 220 37.96 -41.03 21.93
CA GLN A 220 36.71 -41.36 22.62
C GLN A 220 36.37 -40.35 23.70
N ARG A 221 35.09 -39.98 23.82
CA ARG A 221 34.58 -39.01 24.81
C ARG A 221 34.77 -39.43 26.28
N VAL A 222 35.01 -40.70 26.54
CA VAL A 222 35.21 -41.23 27.89
C VAL A 222 36.62 -40.89 28.43
N ASN A 223 37.56 -40.55 27.56
CA ASN A 223 38.98 -40.27 27.94
C ASN A 223 39.27 -38.76 28.09
N ILE A 224 38.31 -38.00 28.59
CA ILE A 224 38.48 -36.57 28.82
C ILE A 224 38.78 -36.27 30.30
N PRO A 225 39.48 -35.18 30.62
CA PRO A 225 39.69 -34.77 32.01
C PRO A 225 38.34 -34.57 32.73
N ALA A 226 38.23 -35.14 33.93
CA ALA A 226 37.11 -34.88 34.83
C ALA A 226 37.32 -33.55 35.57
N ILE A 227 36.22 -32.79 35.78
CA ILE A 227 36.21 -31.61 36.66
C ILE A 227 35.24 -31.91 37.80
N GLU A 228 35.71 -31.82 39.02
CA GLU A 228 34.91 -32.09 40.22
C GLU A 228 33.67 -31.18 40.27
N GLY A 229 32.50 -31.73 40.50
CA GLY A 229 31.23 -30.99 40.58
C GLY A 229 30.68 -30.51 39.22
N ALA A 230 31.22 -31.00 38.10
CA ALA A 230 30.79 -30.60 36.79
C ALA A 230 30.55 -31.79 35.86
N THR A 231 29.45 -31.75 35.12
CA THR A 231 29.10 -32.74 34.11
C THR A 231 29.62 -32.32 32.72
N PRO A 232 30.47 -33.16 32.07
CA PRO A 232 30.87 -32.93 30.67
C PRO A 232 29.73 -33.27 29.70
N VAL A 233 29.35 -32.34 28.85
CA VAL A 233 28.26 -32.46 27.91
C VAL A 233 28.79 -32.47 26.47
N PHE A 234 28.40 -33.48 25.72
CA PHE A 234 28.67 -33.59 24.29
C PHE A 234 27.37 -33.48 23.44
N PRO A 235 27.47 -33.14 22.16
CA PRO A 235 26.32 -33.04 21.29
C PRO A 235 25.81 -34.41 20.83
N VAL A 236 25.21 -35.18 21.75
CA VAL A 236 24.72 -36.52 21.50
C VAL A 236 23.20 -36.52 21.41
N ARG A 237 22.65 -37.17 20.40
CA ARG A 237 21.22 -37.39 20.25
C ARG A 237 20.69 -38.49 21.19
N ASP A 238 19.37 -38.54 21.36
CA ASP A 238 18.72 -39.53 22.19
C ASP A 238 18.88 -40.96 21.63
N ASP A 239 19.10 -41.12 20.32
CA ASP A 239 19.47 -42.37 19.65
C ASP A 239 20.95 -42.71 19.78
N GLY A 240 21.74 -41.94 20.51
CA GLY A 240 23.19 -42.13 20.76
C GLY A 240 24.10 -41.62 19.66
N VAL A 241 23.59 -41.05 18.60
CA VAL A 241 24.38 -40.50 17.48
C VAL A 241 25.15 -39.28 17.94
N GLU A 242 26.48 -39.28 17.77
CA GLU A 242 27.33 -38.13 18.01
C GLU A 242 27.22 -37.11 16.88
N MET A 243 26.80 -35.94 17.24
CA MET A 243 26.63 -34.80 16.32
C MET A 243 27.83 -33.83 16.49
N ASN A 244 27.76 -32.64 15.85
CA ASN A 244 28.66 -31.55 16.13
C ASN A 244 27.92 -30.36 16.74
N TRP A 245 28.66 -29.53 17.50
CA TRP A 245 28.17 -28.21 17.85
C TRP A 245 28.09 -27.30 16.64
N GLY A 246 27.26 -26.28 16.68
CA GLY A 246 27.04 -25.36 15.56
C GLY A 246 28.19 -24.37 15.33
N ILE A 247 29.06 -24.18 16.35
CA ILE A 247 30.19 -23.24 16.35
C ILE A 247 31.43 -23.88 16.97
N THR A 248 32.58 -23.27 16.74
CA THR A 248 33.86 -23.70 17.34
C THR A 248 33.91 -23.34 18.81
N ARG A 249 34.83 -24.00 19.54
CA ARG A 249 35.14 -23.76 20.96
C ARG A 249 35.36 -22.26 21.24
N ASP A 250 36.27 -21.64 20.48
CA ASP A 250 36.66 -20.22 20.71
C ASP A 250 35.48 -19.27 20.49
N SER A 251 34.66 -19.56 19.48
CA SER A 251 33.43 -18.80 19.24
C SER A 251 32.45 -18.94 20.41
N LEU A 252 32.31 -20.16 20.97
CA LEU A 252 31.45 -20.38 22.12
C LEU A 252 31.97 -19.66 23.35
N GLN A 253 33.29 -19.75 23.62
CA GLN A 253 33.92 -19.03 24.76
C GLN A 253 33.68 -17.52 24.71
N LYS A 254 33.79 -16.94 23.52
CA LYS A 254 33.48 -15.52 23.31
C LYS A 254 32.04 -15.19 23.64
N LEU A 255 31.09 -15.98 23.12
CA LEU A 255 29.66 -15.77 23.36
C LEU A 255 29.25 -15.99 24.83
N CYS A 256 29.91 -16.93 25.55
CA CYS A 256 29.70 -17.11 26.97
C CYS A 256 30.12 -15.85 27.76
N LYS A 257 31.31 -15.28 27.48
CA LYS A 257 31.76 -14.03 28.09
C LYS A 257 30.84 -12.86 27.83
N GLU A 258 30.18 -12.86 26.70
CA GLU A 258 29.20 -11.82 26.28
C GLU A 258 27.80 -12.02 26.89
N GLY A 259 27.57 -13.12 27.65
CA GLY A 259 26.26 -13.41 28.27
C GLY A 259 25.16 -13.76 27.26
N VAL A 260 25.52 -14.38 26.14
CA VAL A 260 24.57 -14.72 25.05
C VAL A 260 24.57 -16.23 24.76
N VAL A 261 24.85 -17.05 25.77
CA VAL A 261 24.68 -18.50 25.75
C VAL A 261 23.84 -18.92 26.93
N ARG A 262 22.76 -19.66 26.69
CA ARG A 262 21.81 -20.15 27.69
C ARG A 262 21.98 -21.66 27.88
N VAL A 263 21.87 -22.11 29.12
CA VAL A 263 21.86 -23.51 29.50
C VAL A 263 20.48 -23.85 30.03
N SER A 264 19.97 -25.02 29.68
CA SER A 264 18.70 -25.55 30.18
C SER A 264 18.79 -27.06 30.35
N PRO A 265 17.96 -27.69 31.20
CA PRO A 265 17.92 -29.14 31.34
C PRO A 265 17.65 -29.82 29.99
N GLY A 266 18.24 -30.97 29.76
CA GLY A 266 18.18 -31.74 28.54
C GLY A 266 17.65 -33.18 28.75
N SER A 267 18.18 -34.11 27.97
CA SER A 267 17.82 -35.54 28.01
C SER A 267 18.92 -36.41 28.60
N LYS A 268 18.65 -37.72 28.73
CA LYS A 268 19.61 -38.67 29.29
C LYS A 268 20.99 -38.67 28.61
N ASN A 269 21.00 -38.56 27.30
CA ASN A 269 22.24 -38.61 26.52
C ASN A 269 22.91 -37.20 26.35
N GLN A 270 22.16 -36.13 26.58
CA GLN A 270 22.66 -34.78 26.63
C GLN A 270 21.98 -34.05 27.78
N PRO A 271 22.55 -34.13 29.02
CA PRO A 271 21.91 -33.64 30.25
C PRO A 271 21.60 -32.15 30.23
N TYR A 272 22.30 -31.37 29.44
CA TYR A 272 22.07 -29.93 29.28
C TYR A 272 21.96 -29.55 27.80
N VAL A 273 21.04 -28.66 27.51
CA VAL A 273 20.82 -28.08 26.18
C VAL A 273 21.32 -26.65 26.14
N PHE A 274 22.12 -26.35 25.14
CA PHE A 274 22.70 -25.02 24.96
C PHE A 274 22.00 -24.29 23.80
N ARG A 275 21.68 -23.03 24.04
CA ARG A 275 21.18 -22.10 23.02
C ARG A 275 22.04 -20.86 23.02
N TYR A 276 22.22 -20.25 21.85
CA TYR A 276 23.06 -19.07 21.70
C TYR A 276 22.49 -18.07 20.70
N LEU A 277 22.91 -16.81 20.78
CA LEU A 277 22.68 -15.82 19.75
C LEU A 277 23.78 -15.88 18.69
N SER A 278 23.40 -15.78 17.42
CA SER A 278 24.37 -15.81 16.30
C SER A 278 25.38 -14.66 16.37
N ALA A 279 26.55 -14.83 15.75
CA ALA A 279 27.64 -13.85 15.82
C ALA A 279 27.28 -12.43 15.35
N ASN A 280 26.25 -12.29 14.52
CA ASN A 280 25.76 -11.00 14.02
C ASN A 280 24.78 -10.28 14.98
N TYR A 281 24.60 -10.80 16.22
CA TYR A 281 23.69 -10.16 17.18
C TYR A 281 24.17 -8.75 17.57
N VAL A 282 25.47 -8.52 17.60
CA VAL A 282 26.06 -7.21 17.91
C VAL A 282 25.66 -6.17 16.88
N ASP A 283 25.69 -6.53 15.60
CA ASP A 283 25.31 -5.62 14.51
C ASP A 283 23.82 -5.30 14.56
N LYS A 284 22.99 -6.27 14.94
CA LYS A 284 21.55 -6.05 15.13
C LYS A 284 21.25 -5.14 16.32
N ILE A 285 22.03 -5.21 17.39
CA ILE A 285 21.91 -4.29 18.53
C ILE A 285 22.41 -2.89 18.13
N LYS A 286 23.55 -2.77 17.45
CA LYS A 286 24.08 -1.49 16.99
C LYS A 286 23.16 -0.77 16.01
N SER A 287 22.48 -1.51 15.15
CA SER A 287 21.50 -0.95 14.21
C SER A 287 20.14 -0.59 14.84
N GLY A 288 19.97 -0.83 16.15
CA GLY A 288 18.71 -0.61 16.85
C GLY A 288 17.62 -1.65 16.57
N ARG A 289 17.90 -2.65 15.74
CA ARG A 289 16.93 -3.73 15.42
C ARG A 289 16.65 -4.63 16.62
N TRP A 290 17.65 -4.84 17.47
CA TRP A 290 17.55 -5.58 18.72
C TRP A 290 17.98 -4.69 19.89
N ALA A 291 17.40 -4.90 21.07
CA ALA A 291 17.78 -4.21 22.29
C ALA A 291 17.97 -5.20 23.45
N VAL A 292 18.89 -4.86 24.36
CA VAL A 292 19.05 -5.57 25.63
C VAL A 292 18.17 -4.90 26.66
N ARG A 293 17.24 -5.65 27.25
CA ARG A 293 16.28 -5.16 28.28
C ARG A 293 16.66 -5.51 29.72
N GLY A 294 17.73 -6.25 29.90
CA GLY A 294 18.21 -6.66 31.21
C GLY A 294 19.01 -7.95 31.16
N LEU A 295 19.28 -8.50 32.35
CA LEU A 295 19.92 -9.80 32.54
C LEU A 295 18.95 -10.72 33.28
N ARG A 296 19.05 -12.02 33.00
CA ARG A 296 18.36 -13.07 33.75
C ARG A 296 19.13 -13.42 35.01
N GLU A 297 18.53 -14.22 35.88
CA GLU A 297 19.16 -14.73 37.10
C GLU A 297 20.45 -15.54 36.81
N ASP A 298 20.51 -16.21 35.68
CA ASP A 298 21.67 -16.96 35.20
C ASP A 298 22.79 -16.05 34.62
N GLY A 299 22.58 -14.74 34.57
CA GLY A 299 23.50 -13.74 34.02
C GLY A 299 23.40 -13.58 32.50
N THR A 300 22.49 -14.28 31.80
CA THR A 300 22.33 -14.12 30.37
C THR A 300 21.46 -12.91 30.00
N LYS A 301 21.74 -12.28 28.86
CA LYS A 301 21.05 -11.10 28.40
C LYS A 301 19.60 -11.41 27.96
N ILE A 302 18.68 -10.53 28.32
CA ILE A 302 17.33 -10.51 27.76
C ILE A 302 17.40 -9.64 26.51
N VAL A 303 17.39 -10.27 25.33
CA VAL A 303 17.47 -9.57 24.06
C VAL A 303 16.11 -9.63 23.38
N VAL A 304 15.58 -8.47 23.01
CA VAL A 304 14.28 -8.34 22.35
C VAL A 304 14.43 -7.73 20.97
N GLU A 305 13.52 -8.07 20.07
CA GLU A 305 13.35 -7.42 18.78
C GLU A 305 12.55 -6.14 19.00
N THR A 306 13.16 -4.98 18.70
CA THR A 306 12.57 -3.65 18.91
C THR A 306 11.69 -3.22 17.75
N GLU A 307 11.97 -3.75 16.56
CA GLU A 307 11.08 -3.61 15.41
C GLU A 307 10.11 -4.80 15.44
N GLY A 308 8.81 -4.50 15.49
CA GLY A 308 7.78 -5.53 15.35
C GLY A 308 8.09 -6.43 14.16
N LYS A 309 7.78 -7.71 14.26
CA LYS A 309 8.05 -8.70 13.21
C LYS A 309 7.52 -8.19 11.87
N VAL A 310 8.41 -7.88 10.93
CA VAL A 310 8.03 -7.55 9.58
C VAL A 310 7.30 -8.74 8.97
N THR A 311 6.00 -8.63 8.85
CA THR A 311 5.19 -9.65 8.19
C THR A 311 5.35 -9.45 6.68
N ARG A 312 6.10 -10.34 6.03
CA ARG A 312 6.23 -10.29 4.57
C ARG A 312 4.88 -10.57 3.93
N THR A 313 4.37 -9.59 3.21
CA THR A 313 3.18 -9.75 2.38
C THR A 313 3.49 -10.71 1.24
N THR A 314 2.58 -11.64 1.00
CA THR A 314 2.67 -12.62 -0.10
C THR A 314 2.03 -12.08 -1.37
N THR A 315 2.05 -12.86 -2.46
CA THR A 315 1.39 -12.50 -3.73
C THR A 315 -0.10 -12.85 -3.77
N VAL A 316 -0.63 -13.46 -2.72
CA VAL A 316 -2.06 -13.74 -2.55
C VAL A 316 -2.55 -12.92 -1.37
N TRP A 317 -3.41 -11.96 -1.65
CA TRP A 317 -3.95 -11.03 -0.66
C TRP A 317 -5.36 -11.44 -0.27
N GLN A 318 -5.52 -11.82 0.98
CA GLN A 318 -6.78 -12.25 1.57
C GLN A 318 -7.04 -11.43 2.82
N ASN A 319 -7.98 -10.50 2.72
CA ASN A 319 -8.46 -9.73 3.86
C ASN A 319 -9.98 -9.58 3.73
N LYS A 320 -10.71 -9.76 4.83
CA LYS A 320 -12.17 -9.58 4.84
C LYS A 320 -12.61 -8.18 4.42
N SER A 321 -11.78 -7.18 4.70
CA SER A 321 -12.01 -5.79 4.30
C SER A 321 -11.88 -5.53 2.79
N TYR A 322 -11.38 -6.51 2.02
CA TYR A 322 -11.28 -6.37 0.56
C TYR A 322 -12.56 -6.76 -0.18
N ASP A 323 -13.59 -7.24 0.55
CA ASP A 323 -14.90 -7.54 -0.04
C ASP A 323 -15.47 -6.31 -0.75
N ALA A 324 -15.57 -6.37 -2.08
CA ALA A 324 -16.03 -5.28 -2.93
C ALA A 324 -17.54 -5.03 -2.77
N GLY A 325 -18.33 -6.05 -2.38
CA GLY A 325 -19.75 -5.89 -2.05
C GLY A 325 -19.93 -5.04 -0.80
N GLN A 326 -19.24 -5.41 0.28
CA GLN A 326 -19.39 -4.75 1.58
C GLN A 326 -18.66 -3.40 1.62
N TYR A 327 -17.41 -3.34 1.19
CA TYR A 327 -16.55 -2.14 1.34
C TYR A 327 -16.36 -1.34 0.05
N GLY A 328 -17.00 -1.76 -1.01
CA GLY A 328 -17.13 -1.00 -2.26
C GLY A 328 -18.57 -0.55 -2.47
N THR A 329 -19.46 -1.50 -2.83
CA THR A 329 -20.85 -1.21 -3.23
C THR A 329 -21.69 -0.65 -2.07
N SER A 330 -21.64 -1.25 -0.86
CA SER A 330 -22.41 -0.76 0.29
C SER A 330 -21.92 0.62 0.72
N VAL A 331 -20.60 0.82 0.87
CA VAL A 331 -20.02 2.12 1.25
C VAL A 331 -20.39 3.21 0.23
N LEU A 332 -20.29 2.92 -1.07
CA LEU A 332 -20.70 3.88 -2.09
C LEU A 332 -22.19 4.18 -2.00
N GLY A 333 -23.02 3.14 -1.78
CA GLY A 333 -24.48 3.28 -1.65
C GLY A 333 -24.89 4.14 -0.44
N GLU A 334 -24.19 4.05 0.67
CA GLU A 334 -24.40 4.90 1.86
C GLU A 334 -24.05 6.38 1.57
N ILE A 335 -23.01 6.62 0.79
CA ILE A 335 -22.54 7.98 0.48
C ILE A 335 -23.44 8.66 -0.56
N ILE A 336 -23.70 8.01 -1.70
CA ILE A 336 -24.39 8.66 -2.83
C ILE A 336 -25.73 8.04 -3.20
N GLY A 337 -26.18 7.00 -2.52
CA GLY A 337 -27.36 6.20 -2.85
C GLY A 337 -27.03 4.98 -3.72
N SER A 338 -27.76 3.90 -3.50
CA SER A 338 -27.53 2.60 -4.17
C SER A 338 -27.83 2.63 -5.66
N GLY A 339 -27.19 1.73 -6.43
CA GLY A 339 -27.48 1.48 -7.84
C GLY A 339 -26.89 2.50 -8.82
N LYS A 340 -26.11 3.48 -8.37
CA LYS A 340 -25.55 4.52 -9.24
C LYS A 340 -24.27 4.10 -9.97
N PHE A 341 -23.59 3.09 -9.48
CA PHE A 341 -22.37 2.56 -10.10
C PHE A 341 -22.23 1.07 -9.79
N THR A 342 -21.81 0.31 -10.80
CA THR A 342 -21.56 -1.13 -10.68
C THR A 342 -20.11 -1.40 -10.36
N PHE A 343 -19.84 -2.35 -9.47
CA PHE A 343 -18.51 -2.88 -9.13
C PHE A 343 -17.47 -1.85 -8.64
N PRO A 344 -17.80 -0.95 -7.68
CA PRO A 344 -16.77 -0.12 -7.07
C PRO A 344 -15.80 -0.99 -6.28
N LYS A 345 -14.51 -0.67 -6.33
CA LYS A 345 -13.49 -1.35 -5.54
C LYS A 345 -13.70 -1.11 -4.04
N SER A 346 -13.30 -2.08 -3.21
CA SER A 346 -13.17 -1.85 -1.77
C SER A 346 -12.18 -0.72 -1.51
N VAL A 347 -12.58 0.26 -0.70
CA VAL A 347 -11.70 1.38 -0.33
C VAL A 347 -10.47 0.90 0.43
N TYR A 348 -10.59 -0.17 1.21
CA TYR A 348 -9.49 -0.76 1.98
C TYR A 348 -8.52 -1.53 1.09
N ALA A 349 -9.02 -2.26 0.08
CA ALA A 349 -8.15 -2.93 -0.89
C ALA A 349 -7.28 -1.91 -1.65
N VAL A 350 -7.87 -0.78 -2.07
CA VAL A 350 -7.11 0.29 -2.72
C VAL A 350 -6.15 0.96 -1.74
N MET A 351 -6.59 1.28 -0.53
CA MET A 351 -5.75 1.89 0.51
C MET A 351 -4.51 1.03 0.83
N ASP A 352 -4.70 -0.26 1.09
CA ASP A 352 -3.59 -1.17 1.40
C ASP A 352 -2.66 -1.34 0.21
N THR A 353 -3.21 -1.41 -1.01
CA THR A 353 -2.41 -1.46 -2.24
C THR A 353 -1.50 -0.23 -2.35
N LEU A 354 -2.01 0.96 -2.12
CA LEU A 354 -1.21 2.19 -2.09
C LEU A 354 -0.21 2.19 -0.92
N LYS A 355 -0.65 1.76 0.27
CA LYS A 355 0.17 1.70 1.49
C LYS A 355 1.44 0.88 1.29
N TYR A 356 1.40 -0.23 0.54
CA TYR A 356 2.58 -1.05 0.25
C TYR A 356 3.69 -0.32 -0.49
N PHE A 357 3.42 0.80 -1.15
CA PHE A 357 4.44 1.49 -1.97
C PHE A 357 4.69 2.92 -1.54
N ILE A 358 3.69 3.60 -0.98
CA ILE A 358 3.80 5.02 -0.61
C ILE A 358 3.64 5.30 0.89
N ALA A 359 3.65 4.29 1.76
CA ALA A 359 3.57 4.51 3.21
C ALA A 359 4.71 5.44 3.70
N ASN A 360 5.91 5.28 3.17
CA ASN A 360 7.07 6.11 3.54
C ASN A 360 7.14 7.45 2.77
N LYS A 361 6.22 7.70 1.84
CA LYS A 361 6.17 8.92 1.01
C LYS A 361 4.96 9.76 1.39
N LYS A 362 5.07 10.53 2.46
CA LYS A 362 3.96 11.31 3.00
C LYS A 362 3.42 12.39 2.06
N ASN A 363 4.20 12.84 1.09
CA ASN A 363 3.85 13.85 0.11
C ASN A 363 3.69 13.29 -1.31
N ALA A 364 3.46 11.97 -1.44
CA ALA A 364 3.37 11.33 -2.73
C ALA A 364 2.27 11.93 -3.63
N LEU A 365 2.56 12.03 -4.92
CA LEU A 365 1.58 12.32 -5.95
C LEU A 365 1.03 11.01 -6.52
N VAL A 366 -0.27 10.79 -6.33
CA VAL A 366 -1.02 9.63 -6.83
C VAL A 366 -1.87 10.06 -8.02
N VAL A 367 -1.84 9.30 -9.10
CA VAL A 367 -2.66 9.54 -10.29
C VAL A 367 -3.50 8.31 -10.59
N ASP A 368 -4.79 8.53 -10.84
CA ASP A 368 -5.74 7.52 -11.32
C ASP A 368 -6.49 8.06 -12.52
N PHE A 369 -6.17 7.55 -13.71
CA PHE A 369 -6.81 7.99 -14.94
C PHE A 369 -7.92 7.05 -15.45
N PHE A 370 -8.38 6.13 -14.59
CA PHE A 370 -9.60 5.35 -14.72
C PHE A 370 -10.41 5.43 -13.42
N ALA A 371 -10.62 6.63 -12.89
CA ALA A 371 -11.09 6.85 -11.53
C ALA A 371 -12.48 6.28 -11.22
N GLY A 372 -13.34 6.07 -12.23
CA GLY A 372 -14.65 5.45 -12.08
C GLY A 372 -15.46 6.05 -10.93
N SER A 373 -15.68 5.30 -9.85
CA SER A 373 -16.42 5.77 -8.69
C SER A 373 -15.64 6.68 -7.73
N GLY A 374 -14.34 6.95 -7.98
CA GLY A 374 -13.52 7.82 -7.12
C GLY A 374 -12.96 7.13 -5.86
N THR A 375 -12.82 5.82 -5.87
CA THR A 375 -12.30 5.06 -4.72
C THR A 375 -10.87 5.45 -4.36
N THR A 376 -10.04 5.76 -5.33
CA THR A 376 -8.61 6.07 -5.12
C THR A 376 -8.40 7.31 -4.26
N MET A 377 -9.13 8.40 -4.50
CA MET A 377 -9.02 9.61 -3.67
C MET A 377 -9.52 9.34 -2.23
N HIS A 378 -10.59 8.58 -2.08
CA HIS A 378 -11.09 8.18 -0.76
C HIS A 378 -10.03 7.36 0.01
N ALA A 379 -9.36 6.41 -0.67
CA ALA A 379 -8.29 5.62 -0.10
C ALA A 379 -7.05 6.45 0.27
N VAL A 380 -6.68 7.45 -0.55
CA VAL A 380 -5.60 8.39 -0.24
C VAL A 380 -5.93 9.22 0.99
N ASN A 381 -7.17 9.66 1.16
CA ASN A 381 -7.62 10.38 2.34
C ASN A 381 -7.53 9.52 3.61
N LEU A 382 -7.91 8.24 3.54
CA LEU A 382 -7.73 7.29 4.65
C LEU A 382 -6.23 7.13 5.00
N LEU A 383 -5.38 6.96 4.00
CA LEU A 383 -3.94 6.83 4.23
C LEU A 383 -3.33 8.08 4.85
N ASN A 384 -3.76 9.27 4.42
CA ASN A 384 -3.35 10.53 5.04
C ASN A 384 -3.83 10.65 6.49
N SER A 385 -5.02 10.13 6.80
CA SER A 385 -5.56 10.14 8.18
C SER A 385 -4.78 9.20 9.11
N ILE A 386 -4.22 8.08 8.60
CA ILE A 386 -3.44 7.13 9.39
C ILE A 386 -2.13 7.76 9.89
N ASP A 387 -1.44 8.54 9.06
CA ASP A 387 -0.07 8.96 9.34
C ASP A 387 0.15 10.49 9.27
N ASN A 388 -0.92 11.27 9.20
CA ASN A 388 -0.91 12.71 8.97
C ASN A 388 -0.12 13.07 7.69
N GLY A 389 -0.32 12.28 6.64
CA GLY A 389 0.30 12.50 5.34
C GLY A 389 -0.36 13.64 4.56
N HIS A 390 0.35 14.13 3.55
CA HIS A 390 -0.10 15.16 2.61
C HIS A 390 -0.05 14.64 1.17
N ARG A 391 -0.37 13.36 0.98
CA ARG A 391 -0.44 12.74 -0.34
C ARG A 391 -1.55 13.36 -1.14
N ARG A 392 -1.24 13.78 -2.35
CA ARG A 392 -2.20 14.38 -3.28
C ARG A 392 -2.66 13.37 -4.32
N CYS A 393 -3.94 13.41 -4.65
CA CYS A 393 -4.54 12.55 -5.67
C CYS A 393 -5.05 13.38 -6.83
N ILE A 394 -4.71 12.97 -8.06
CA ILE A 394 -5.29 13.46 -9.31
C ILE A 394 -6.09 12.31 -9.92
N MET A 395 -7.39 12.49 -10.04
CA MET A 395 -8.29 11.55 -10.70
C MET A 395 -8.73 12.08 -12.05
N VAL A 396 -8.84 11.18 -13.03
CA VAL A 396 -9.43 11.49 -14.33
C VAL A 396 -10.53 10.48 -14.62
N THR A 397 -11.68 10.95 -15.02
CA THR A 397 -12.77 10.13 -15.54
C THR A 397 -13.56 10.90 -16.59
N ASN A 398 -14.12 10.18 -17.57
CA ASN A 398 -15.07 10.79 -18.49
C ASN A 398 -16.43 11.03 -17.81
N ASN A 399 -17.33 11.69 -18.52
CA ASN A 399 -18.68 11.94 -18.03
C ASN A 399 -19.72 11.19 -18.87
N GLU A 400 -19.46 9.92 -19.17
CA GLU A 400 -20.39 9.08 -19.92
C GLU A 400 -21.61 8.72 -19.10
N VAL A 401 -22.73 8.62 -19.79
CA VAL A 401 -24.04 8.19 -19.28
C VAL A 401 -24.24 6.73 -19.67
N SER A 402 -24.80 5.92 -18.78
CA SER A 402 -25.09 4.51 -19.08
C SER A 402 -26.08 4.39 -20.25
N ALA A 403 -26.04 3.28 -21.01
CA ALA A 403 -26.93 3.07 -22.17
C ALA A 403 -28.41 3.19 -21.81
N ASP A 404 -28.82 2.67 -20.66
CA ASP A 404 -30.21 2.72 -20.19
C ASP A 404 -30.62 4.16 -19.81
N GLU A 405 -29.76 4.88 -19.11
CA GLU A 405 -29.98 6.30 -18.76
C GLU A 405 -29.98 7.19 -20.03
N ALA A 406 -29.05 6.92 -20.95
CA ALA A 406 -28.97 7.63 -22.23
C ALA A 406 -30.28 7.48 -23.04
N LYS A 407 -30.81 6.25 -23.13
CA LYS A 407 -32.09 5.99 -23.76
C LYS A 407 -33.25 6.74 -23.10
N ALA A 408 -33.31 6.70 -21.76
CA ALA A 408 -34.33 7.39 -20.99
C ALA A 408 -34.25 8.93 -21.11
N LEU A 409 -33.03 9.48 -21.28
CA LEU A 409 -32.84 10.91 -21.55
C LEU A 409 -33.20 11.28 -22.97
N ASP A 410 -32.86 10.44 -23.95
CA ASP A 410 -33.18 10.60 -25.36
C ASP A 410 -34.70 10.62 -25.58
N GLU A 411 -35.42 9.71 -24.92
CA GLU A 411 -36.91 9.67 -24.95
C GLU A 411 -37.53 10.95 -24.37
N LYS A 412 -36.84 11.66 -23.48
CA LYS A 412 -37.22 12.97 -22.92
C LYS A 412 -36.75 14.16 -23.74
N GLY A 413 -36.07 13.92 -24.86
CA GLY A 413 -35.57 14.95 -25.77
C GLY A 413 -34.20 15.55 -25.40
N TYR A 414 -33.53 15.03 -24.37
CA TYR A 414 -32.18 15.50 -23.99
C TYR A 414 -31.09 14.85 -24.85
N ARG A 415 -30.02 15.57 -25.12
CA ARG A 415 -28.90 15.15 -25.95
C ARG A 415 -27.55 15.30 -25.18
N PRO A 416 -26.48 14.57 -25.59
CA PRO A 416 -25.14 14.80 -25.10
C PRO A 416 -24.76 16.28 -25.19
N GLY A 417 -24.31 16.85 -24.03
CA GLY A 417 -24.01 18.27 -23.90
C GLY A 417 -25.10 19.12 -23.25
N ASP A 418 -26.34 18.61 -23.15
CA ASP A 418 -27.38 19.26 -22.35
C ASP A 418 -27.07 19.11 -20.84
N LYS A 419 -27.48 20.10 -20.04
CA LYS A 419 -27.24 20.07 -18.59
C LYS A 419 -27.81 18.83 -17.89
N GLU A 420 -29.03 18.42 -18.32
CA GLU A 420 -29.73 17.26 -17.79
C GLU A 420 -29.01 15.95 -18.15
N TRP A 421 -28.45 15.86 -19.36
CA TRP A 421 -27.61 14.75 -19.79
C TRP A 421 -26.29 14.69 -18.97
N ASP A 422 -25.56 15.80 -18.96
CA ASP A 422 -24.27 15.91 -18.30
C ASP A 422 -24.32 15.61 -16.80
N ARG A 423 -25.44 15.95 -16.13
CA ARG A 423 -25.66 15.65 -14.70
C ARG A 423 -25.76 14.15 -14.39
N ARG A 424 -26.00 13.30 -15.38
CA ARG A 424 -26.14 11.84 -15.22
C ARG A 424 -24.86 11.07 -15.55
N GLY A 425 -23.85 11.75 -16.07
CA GLY A 425 -22.58 11.12 -16.38
C GLY A 425 -21.76 10.78 -15.14
N ILE A 426 -20.83 9.82 -15.28
CA ILE A 426 -20.05 9.25 -14.17
C ILE A 426 -19.36 10.32 -13.35
N ALA A 427 -18.65 11.26 -13.98
CA ALA A 427 -17.89 12.27 -13.26
C ALA A 427 -18.77 13.12 -12.33
N ARG A 428 -19.95 13.55 -12.83
CA ARG A 428 -20.85 14.47 -12.12
C ARG A 428 -21.88 13.80 -11.25
N TYR A 429 -22.26 12.54 -11.55
CA TYR A 429 -23.30 11.82 -10.83
C TYR A 429 -22.76 10.84 -9.78
N VAL A 430 -21.51 10.41 -9.92
CA VAL A 430 -20.89 9.40 -9.05
C VAL A 430 -19.60 9.92 -8.41
N THR A 431 -18.58 10.23 -9.21
CA THR A 431 -17.22 10.49 -8.74
C THR A 431 -17.13 11.75 -7.88
N TRP A 432 -17.68 12.88 -8.40
CA TRP A 432 -17.65 14.13 -7.68
C TRP A 432 -18.55 14.14 -6.43
N PRO A 433 -19.82 13.67 -6.49
CA PRO A 433 -20.65 13.54 -5.28
C PRO A 433 -20.01 12.66 -4.20
N ARG A 434 -19.40 11.52 -4.55
CA ARG A 434 -18.65 10.70 -3.59
C ARG A 434 -17.51 11.49 -2.95
N THR A 435 -16.74 12.21 -3.76
CA THR A 435 -15.62 13.04 -3.28
C THR A 435 -16.09 14.07 -2.28
N VAL A 436 -17.13 14.86 -2.63
CA VAL A 436 -17.69 15.91 -1.75
C VAL A 436 -18.24 15.30 -0.45
N CYS A 437 -19.05 14.26 -0.57
CA CYS A 437 -19.72 13.64 0.57
C CYS A 437 -18.72 12.98 1.53
N SER A 438 -17.73 12.24 1.03
CA SER A 438 -16.71 11.62 1.88
C SER A 438 -15.84 12.67 2.58
N ILE A 439 -15.47 13.75 1.90
CA ILE A 439 -14.70 14.86 2.50
C ILE A 439 -15.51 15.55 3.59
N LYS A 440 -16.82 15.77 3.37
CA LYS A 440 -17.70 16.42 4.34
C LYS A 440 -18.21 15.51 5.45
N GLY A 441 -18.09 14.19 5.32
CA GLY A 441 -18.63 13.22 6.28
C GLY A 441 -20.17 13.10 6.24
N CYS A 442 -20.80 13.41 5.13
CA CYS A 442 -22.26 13.33 4.95
C CYS A 442 -22.63 12.58 3.67
N ASN A 443 -23.84 12.08 3.60
CA ASN A 443 -24.37 11.50 2.35
C ASN A 443 -24.89 12.60 1.40
N ILE A 444 -25.37 12.18 0.23
CA ILE A 444 -25.87 13.09 -0.82
C ILE A 444 -27.07 13.95 -0.35
N ASP A 445 -27.80 13.50 0.68
CA ASP A 445 -28.93 14.23 1.26
C ASP A 445 -28.49 15.16 2.42
N GLY A 446 -27.18 15.26 2.69
CA GLY A 446 -26.61 16.07 3.75
C GLY A 446 -26.68 15.45 5.15
N LYS A 447 -27.10 14.18 5.28
CA LYS A 447 -27.13 13.48 6.58
C LYS A 447 -25.74 12.95 6.94
N PRO A 448 -25.30 13.05 8.20
CA PRO A 448 -24.03 12.48 8.65
C PRO A 448 -23.93 11.00 8.27
N LEU A 449 -22.75 10.58 7.79
CA LEU A 449 -22.45 9.16 7.55
C LEU A 449 -22.34 8.41 8.87
N ASP A 450 -22.85 7.17 8.92
CA ASP A 450 -22.79 6.31 10.10
C ASP A 450 -21.55 5.41 10.10
N GLY A 451 -21.09 5.00 11.29
CA GLY A 451 -19.97 4.10 11.48
C GLY A 451 -18.60 4.77 11.56
N ASN A 452 -17.57 3.93 11.52
CA ASN A 452 -16.15 4.35 11.52
C ASN A 452 -15.34 3.60 10.46
N TYR A 453 -14.17 4.13 10.16
CA TYR A 453 -13.26 3.55 9.16
C TYR A 453 -12.39 2.39 9.70
N GLY A 454 -12.50 2.01 10.99
CA GLY A 454 -11.74 0.91 11.56
C GLY A 454 -12.07 -0.47 10.99
N CYS A 455 -13.19 -0.62 10.29
CA CYS A 455 -13.63 -1.86 9.66
C CYS A 455 -13.66 -3.03 10.65
N ASN A 456 -14.69 -3.10 11.50
CA ASN A 456 -14.82 -4.16 12.49
C ASN A 456 -15.00 -5.53 11.83
N VAL A 457 -14.05 -6.42 12.02
CA VAL A 457 -14.08 -7.80 11.55
C VAL A 457 -14.26 -8.76 12.71
N GLU A 458 -14.96 -9.87 12.46
CA GLU A 458 -15.12 -10.91 13.46
C GLU A 458 -13.84 -11.75 13.53
N GLN A 459 -13.26 -11.82 14.72
CA GLN A 459 -12.15 -12.70 15.05
C GLN A 459 -12.58 -13.77 16.04
N TYR A 460 -11.99 -14.97 15.91
CA TYR A 460 -12.20 -16.07 16.82
C TYR A 460 -10.91 -16.31 17.58
N THR A 461 -10.92 -15.95 18.87
CA THR A 461 -9.78 -16.17 19.75
C THR A 461 -9.98 -17.46 20.54
N GLU A 462 -8.98 -18.33 20.52
CA GLU A 462 -8.98 -19.55 21.33
C GLU A 462 -8.65 -19.18 22.78
N ILE A 463 -9.61 -19.43 23.67
CA ILE A 463 -9.45 -19.18 25.11
C ILE A 463 -9.69 -20.47 25.90
N ASP A 464 -9.11 -20.55 27.10
CA ASP A 464 -9.46 -21.59 28.05
C ASP A 464 -10.88 -21.34 28.58
N GLY A 465 -11.74 -22.34 28.47
CA GLY A 465 -13.13 -22.24 28.88
C GLY A 465 -13.74 -23.59 29.23
N GLU A 466 -15.05 -23.59 29.49
CA GLU A 466 -15.80 -24.81 29.73
C GLU A 466 -16.60 -25.18 28.47
N THR A 467 -16.52 -26.43 28.07
CA THR A 467 -17.34 -27.02 27.00
C THR A 467 -18.08 -28.24 27.53
N ILE A 468 -19.09 -28.70 26.81
CA ILE A 468 -19.86 -29.88 27.19
C ILE A 468 -19.31 -31.07 26.40
N ASN A 469 -18.91 -32.13 27.09
CA ASN A 469 -18.54 -33.40 26.43
C ASN A 469 -19.81 -33.95 25.76
N PRO A 470 -19.80 -34.13 24.43
CA PRO A 470 -20.99 -34.56 23.69
C PRO A 470 -21.45 -35.99 24.03
N GLU A 471 -20.57 -36.84 24.56
CA GLU A 471 -20.89 -38.25 24.93
C GLU A 471 -21.42 -38.39 26.34
N THR A 472 -20.93 -37.58 27.27
CA THR A 472 -21.25 -37.70 28.71
C THR A 472 -22.16 -36.60 29.25
N GLY A 473 -22.38 -35.52 28.48
CA GLY A 473 -23.12 -34.33 28.89
C GLY A 473 -22.48 -33.54 30.04
N LYS A 474 -21.27 -33.88 30.46
CA LYS A 474 -20.57 -33.20 31.58
C LYS A 474 -19.75 -32.02 31.07
N LYS A 475 -19.67 -30.98 31.87
CA LYS A 475 -18.77 -29.85 31.66
C LYS A 475 -17.32 -30.32 31.80
N ILE A 476 -16.51 -30.03 30.80
CA ILE A 476 -15.08 -30.26 30.78
C ILE A 476 -14.33 -28.95 30.46
N ARG A 477 -13.20 -28.74 31.10
CA ARG A 477 -12.30 -27.64 30.72
C ARG A 477 -11.63 -27.97 29.40
N GLY A 478 -11.62 -27.00 28.51
CA GLY A 478 -11.01 -27.15 27.18
C GLY A 478 -10.85 -25.82 26.49
N LYS A 479 -10.37 -25.88 25.25
CA LYS A 479 -10.26 -24.71 24.40
C LYS A 479 -11.63 -24.40 23.80
N VAL A 480 -12.07 -23.16 23.94
CA VAL A 480 -13.31 -22.63 23.35
C VAL A 480 -12.98 -21.42 22.51
N TYR A 481 -13.75 -21.19 21.45
CA TYR A 481 -13.57 -20.03 20.61
C TYR A 481 -14.50 -18.90 21.07
N LYS A 482 -13.90 -17.79 21.46
CA LYS A 482 -14.63 -16.55 21.72
C LYS A 482 -14.66 -15.72 20.45
N LYS A 483 -15.86 -15.33 20.04
CA LYS A 483 -16.08 -14.45 18.91
C LYS A 483 -16.03 -13.01 19.38
N GLU A 484 -15.10 -12.23 18.88
CA GLU A 484 -14.96 -10.82 19.18
C GLU A 484 -14.94 -10.01 17.88
N LYS A 485 -15.42 -8.77 17.95
CA LYS A 485 -15.29 -7.82 16.84
C LYS A 485 -14.12 -6.91 17.15
N GLU A 486 -13.11 -6.98 16.32
CA GLU A 486 -11.93 -6.13 16.42
C GLU A 486 -11.79 -5.29 15.14
N PRO A 487 -11.27 -4.05 15.25
CA PRO A 487 -11.00 -3.25 14.06
C PRO A 487 -9.87 -3.89 13.23
N ALA A 488 -10.13 -4.11 11.95
CA ALA A 488 -9.09 -4.55 11.01
C ALA A 488 -8.00 -3.48 10.82
N TYR A 489 -8.37 -2.22 11.05
CA TYR A 489 -7.51 -1.05 11.00
C TYR A 489 -7.60 -0.28 12.32
N PRO A 490 -6.83 -0.69 13.36
CA PRO A 490 -6.84 -0.02 14.67
C PRO A 490 -6.52 1.47 14.58
N GLU A 491 -5.65 1.86 13.64
CA GLU A 491 -5.27 3.24 13.37
C GLU A 491 -6.42 4.12 12.84
N LEU A 492 -7.51 3.51 12.37
CA LEU A 492 -8.73 4.18 11.88
C LEU A 492 -9.95 3.94 12.77
N ALA A 493 -9.80 3.23 13.89
CA ALA A 493 -10.92 2.83 14.75
C ALA A 493 -11.69 4.03 15.32
N ASP A 494 -10.99 5.11 15.62
CA ASP A 494 -11.58 6.34 16.18
C ASP A 494 -12.02 7.35 15.10
N LEU A 495 -11.70 7.11 13.82
CA LEU A 495 -12.11 7.99 12.73
C LEU A 495 -13.55 7.66 12.32
N LYS A 496 -14.49 8.48 12.74
CA LYS A 496 -15.90 8.35 12.34
C LYS A 496 -16.08 8.78 10.89
N MET A 497 -16.94 8.10 10.17
CA MET A 497 -17.26 8.47 8.79
C MET A 497 -17.89 9.87 8.72
N SER A 498 -18.65 10.27 9.74
CA SER A 498 -19.24 11.59 9.87
C SER A 498 -18.25 12.74 10.12
N ASP A 499 -17.03 12.45 10.56
CA ASP A 499 -16.01 13.49 10.75
C ASP A 499 -15.46 14.02 9.41
N GLY A 500 -15.64 13.23 8.33
CA GLY A 500 -15.09 13.52 7.03
C GLY A 500 -13.56 13.53 7.02
N PHE A 501 -12.98 14.21 6.03
CA PHE A 501 -11.54 14.32 5.89
C PHE A 501 -11.09 15.78 5.92
N LYS A 502 -10.01 16.07 6.65
CA LYS A 502 -9.37 17.41 6.68
C LYS A 502 -8.57 17.64 5.41
N THR A 503 -9.27 17.82 4.31
CA THR A 503 -8.69 18.00 2.99
C THR A 503 -9.60 18.82 2.09
N ASN A 504 -9.11 19.19 0.90
CA ASN A 504 -9.82 19.96 -0.09
C ASN A 504 -9.73 19.25 -1.45
N ALA A 505 -10.70 19.50 -2.32
CA ALA A 505 -10.66 19.01 -3.70
C ALA A 505 -11.29 20.01 -4.66
N VAL A 506 -10.79 20.02 -5.89
CA VAL A 506 -11.32 20.81 -6.99
C VAL A 506 -11.69 19.91 -8.17
N PHE A 507 -12.79 20.25 -8.83
CA PHE A 507 -13.32 19.56 -9.98
C PHE A 507 -13.20 20.43 -11.23
N PHE A 508 -12.48 19.93 -12.21
CA PHE A 508 -12.28 20.57 -13.50
C PHE A 508 -12.90 19.79 -14.64
N LYS A 509 -13.24 20.51 -15.72
CA LYS A 509 -13.45 19.93 -17.05
C LYS A 509 -12.26 20.30 -17.94
N LEU A 510 -11.70 19.31 -18.63
CA LEU A 510 -10.73 19.57 -19.68
C LEU A 510 -11.41 20.29 -20.84
N SER A 511 -10.82 21.36 -21.28
CA SER A 511 -11.28 22.17 -22.40
C SER A 511 -10.09 22.52 -23.30
N PHE A 512 -10.39 23.14 -24.44
CA PHE A 512 -9.36 23.52 -25.41
C PHE A 512 -9.57 24.95 -25.84
N LEU A 513 -8.50 25.72 -25.87
CA LEU A 513 -8.50 27.12 -26.25
C LEU A 513 -7.92 27.31 -27.63
N ASP A 514 -8.41 28.33 -28.33
CA ASP A 514 -7.84 28.76 -29.60
C ASP A 514 -6.48 29.42 -29.39
N LYS A 515 -5.48 29.00 -30.18
CA LYS A 515 -4.10 29.49 -30.08
C LYS A 515 -3.99 31.01 -30.24
N THR A 516 -4.75 31.59 -31.16
CA THR A 516 -4.67 33.02 -31.46
C THR A 516 -5.23 33.83 -30.29
N SER A 517 -6.35 33.38 -29.71
CA SER A 517 -6.94 34.03 -28.54
C SER A 517 -6.02 34.00 -27.31
N VAL A 518 -5.30 32.86 -27.11
CA VAL A 518 -4.28 32.75 -26.05
C VAL A 518 -3.11 33.69 -26.29
N ALA A 519 -2.56 33.70 -27.52
CA ALA A 519 -1.43 34.55 -27.89
C ALA A 519 -1.75 36.07 -27.77
N LEU A 520 -3.03 36.43 -27.92
CA LEU A 520 -3.51 37.81 -27.71
C LEU A 520 -3.83 38.15 -26.24
N GLY A 521 -3.52 37.25 -25.31
CA GLY A 521 -3.80 37.44 -23.88
C GLY A 521 -5.28 37.39 -23.49
N ARG A 522 -6.19 37.17 -24.44
CA ARG A 522 -7.64 37.25 -24.22
C ARG A 522 -8.21 36.12 -23.38
N GLN A 523 -7.45 35.03 -23.20
CA GLN A 523 -7.87 33.81 -22.49
C GLN A 523 -6.91 33.40 -21.36
N PHE A 524 -6.16 34.37 -20.80
CA PHE A 524 -5.25 34.13 -19.70
C PHE A 524 -5.95 33.53 -18.46
N ARG A 525 -7.17 33.97 -18.18
CA ARG A 525 -8.01 33.49 -17.08
C ARG A 525 -8.15 31.96 -17.13
N GLU A 526 -8.37 31.41 -18.32
CA GLU A 526 -8.58 29.98 -18.55
C GLU A 526 -7.28 29.17 -18.43
N LEU A 527 -6.11 29.81 -18.57
CA LEU A 527 -4.80 29.19 -18.37
C LEU A 527 -4.39 29.12 -16.90
N LEU A 528 -4.94 29.98 -16.06
CA LEU A 528 -4.53 30.10 -14.65
C LEU A 528 -4.63 28.77 -13.86
N PRO A 529 -5.68 27.93 -14.01
CA PRO A 529 -5.71 26.60 -13.38
C PRO A 529 -4.60 25.66 -13.84
N VAL A 530 -4.18 25.75 -15.10
CA VAL A 530 -3.07 24.95 -15.64
C VAL A 530 -1.73 25.39 -15.03
N LEU A 531 -1.51 26.70 -14.92
CA LEU A 531 -0.34 27.27 -14.24
C LEU A 531 -0.32 26.90 -12.77
N TRP A 532 -1.47 26.96 -12.08
CA TRP A 532 -1.62 26.51 -10.70
C TRP A 532 -1.24 25.05 -10.53
N MET A 533 -1.72 24.15 -11.39
CA MET A 533 -1.31 22.75 -11.37
C MET A 533 0.19 22.57 -11.62
N LYS A 534 0.75 23.32 -12.59
CA LYS A 534 2.20 23.31 -12.89
C LYS A 534 3.03 23.80 -11.70
N GLY A 535 2.54 24.77 -10.95
CA GLY A 535 3.12 25.30 -9.72
C GLY A 535 2.95 24.40 -8.49
N GLY A 536 2.41 23.18 -8.65
CA GLY A 536 2.28 22.20 -7.56
C GLY A 536 0.87 22.10 -6.97
N ALA A 537 -0.11 22.84 -7.47
CA ALA A 537 -1.49 22.89 -6.98
C ALA A 537 -1.59 23.21 -5.48
N ILE A 538 -0.81 24.16 -5.03
CA ILE A 538 -0.73 24.59 -3.64
C ILE A 538 -1.87 25.56 -3.33
N GLY A 539 -2.59 25.35 -2.24
CA GLY A 539 -3.71 26.19 -1.83
C GLY A 539 -4.91 26.12 -2.80
N LYS A 540 -5.90 26.97 -2.58
CA LYS A 540 -7.07 27.07 -3.46
C LYS A 540 -6.69 27.53 -4.85
N CYS A 541 -7.24 26.88 -5.88
CA CYS A 541 -7.02 27.31 -7.27
C CYS A 541 -7.39 28.80 -7.45
N PRO A 542 -6.47 29.65 -7.93
CA PRO A 542 -6.73 31.07 -8.09
C PRO A 542 -7.70 31.33 -9.23
N ALA A 543 -8.51 32.36 -9.09
CA ALA A 543 -9.43 32.86 -10.11
C ALA A 543 -9.31 34.39 -10.22
N LEU A 544 -9.47 34.91 -11.41
CA LEU A 544 -9.54 36.37 -11.63
C LEU A 544 -10.98 36.85 -11.48
N GLU A 545 -11.21 37.81 -10.62
CA GLU A 545 -12.53 38.38 -10.36
C GLU A 545 -13.00 39.30 -11.49
N ASN A 546 -12.06 39.98 -12.17
CA ASN A 546 -12.34 40.94 -13.22
C ASN A 546 -11.94 40.44 -14.59
N ASP A 547 -12.59 40.98 -15.65
CA ASP A 547 -12.28 40.66 -17.05
C ASP A 547 -10.98 41.29 -17.56
N ASN A 548 -10.40 42.23 -16.79
CA ASN A 548 -9.17 42.89 -17.16
C ASN A 548 -7.98 41.93 -16.94
N LEU A 549 -7.12 41.85 -17.93
CA LEU A 549 -5.87 41.12 -17.85
C LEU A 549 -4.93 41.87 -16.90
N PRO A 550 -4.46 41.25 -15.81
CA PRO A 550 -3.46 41.88 -14.95
C PRO A 550 -2.10 41.88 -15.64
N ASN A 551 -1.27 42.88 -15.36
CA ASN A 551 0.11 42.95 -15.88
C ASN A 551 1.01 41.90 -15.21
N MET A 552 0.72 41.56 -13.96
CA MET A 552 1.41 40.58 -13.15
C MET A 552 0.48 40.04 -12.06
N LEU A 553 0.80 38.84 -11.52
CA LEU A 553 0.12 38.21 -10.38
C LEU A 553 1.16 37.74 -9.39
N ILE A 554 1.06 38.17 -8.14
CA ILE A 554 1.80 37.62 -7.01
C ILE A 554 0.77 36.90 -6.13
N LEU A 555 0.94 35.57 -5.98
CA LEU A 555 -0.01 34.69 -5.31
C LEU A 555 0.68 33.92 -4.17
N PRO A 556 0.92 34.59 -3.01
CA PRO A 556 1.67 34.00 -1.88
C PRO A 556 1.02 32.71 -1.36
N GLN A 557 -0.31 32.67 -1.27
CA GLN A 557 -1.06 31.48 -0.82
C GLN A 557 -0.88 30.27 -1.74
N ASN A 558 -0.57 30.52 -3.00
CA ASN A 558 -0.30 29.46 -3.99
C ASN A 558 1.20 29.24 -4.20
N LYS A 559 2.05 29.99 -3.50
CA LYS A 559 3.52 30.01 -3.65
C LYS A 559 3.97 30.18 -5.09
N MET A 560 3.23 30.96 -5.87
CA MET A 560 3.50 31.20 -7.28
C MET A 560 3.32 32.67 -7.67
N ALA A 561 4.05 33.06 -8.71
CA ALA A 561 3.91 34.37 -9.33
C ALA A 561 3.89 34.24 -10.86
N VAL A 562 3.21 35.15 -11.54
CA VAL A 562 3.08 35.18 -13.00
C VAL A 562 3.31 36.58 -13.49
N LEU A 563 4.29 36.78 -14.38
CA LEU A 563 4.44 37.99 -15.16
C LEU A 563 3.65 37.83 -16.47
N VAL A 564 2.67 38.68 -16.69
CA VAL A 564 1.78 38.58 -17.84
C VAL A 564 2.23 39.53 -18.96
N ASP A 565 2.72 40.71 -18.59
CA ASP A 565 3.26 41.72 -19.53
C ASP A 565 4.74 41.99 -19.18
N GLU A 566 5.63 41.68 -20.09
CA GLU A 566 7.08 41.81 -19.92
C GLU A 566 7.54 43.24 -19.64
N ILE A 567 6.76 44.25 -20.03
CA ILE A 567 7.05 45.69 -19.78
C ILE A 567 7.14 45.95 -18.27
N TYR A 568 6.41 45.21 -17.45
CA TYR A 568 6.36 45.36 -15.99
C TYR A 568 7.38 44.49 -15.25
N TYR A 569 8.41 43.98 -15.93
CA TYR A 569 9.42 43.11 -15.33
C TYR A 569 10.08 43.71 -14.09
N SER A 570 10.48 45.01 -14.16
CA SER A 570 11.18 45.64 -13.04
C SER A 570 10.31 45.78 -11.80
N GLU A 571 9.03 46.09 -11.97
CA GLU A 571 8.05 46.20 -10.88
C GLU A 571 7.75 44.80 -10.32
N PHE A 572 7.63 43.83 -11.20
CA PHE A 572 7.42 42.42 -10.83
C PHE A 572 8.58 41.88 -9.99
N ASP A 573 9.83 42.10 -10.39
CA ASP A 573 11.04 41.69 -9.68
C ASP A 573 11.15 42.36 -8.30
N ALA A 574 10.83 43.66 -8.22
CA ALA A 574 10.81 44.40 -6.96
C ALA A 574 9.76 43.83 -5.99
N GLU A 575 8.57 43.54 -6.46
CA GLU A 575 7.50 42.99 -5.63
C GLU A 575 7.76 41.52 -5.26
N LEU A 576 8.25 40.71 -6.19
CA LEU A 576 8.63 39.33 -5.96
C LEU A 576 9.68 39.20 -4.83
N SER A 577 10.61 40.14 -4.77
CA SER A 577 11.65 40.19 -3.73
C SER A 577 11.09 40.34 -2.30
N GLN A 578 9.84 40.78 -2.15
CA GLN A 578 9.16 40.94 -0.86
C GLN A 578 8.44 39.66 -0.44
N HIS A 579 8.38 38.62 -1.34
CA HIS A 579 7.64 37.37 -1.17
C HIS A 579 8.55 36.17 -1.23
N PRO A 580 9.39 35.89 -0.20
CA PRO A 580 10.33 34.77 -0.17
C PRO A 580 9.62 33.40 -0.16
N GLU A 581 8.33 33.34 0.13
CA GLU A 581 7.50 32.15 0.09
C GLU A 581 7.18 31.64 -1.33
N ILE A 582 7.37 32.48 -2.36
CA ILE A 582 7.12 32.11 -3.76
C ILE A 582 8.16 31.06 -4.21
N GLN A 583 7.67 29.94 -4.73
CA GLN A 583 8.49 28.82 -5.17
C GLN A 583 8.51 28.65 -6.69
N THR A 584 7.49 29.15 -7.38
CA THR A 584 7.36 29.01 -8.83
C THR A 584 7.03 30.35 -9.47
N VAL A 585 7.78 30.70 -10.50
CA VAL A 585 7.58 31.93 -11.28
C VAL A 585 7.34 31.54 -12.74
N PHE A 586 6.31 32.11 -13.33
CA PHE A 586 5.99 32.02 -14.75
C PHE A 586 6.22 33.41 -15.41
N ILE A 587 6.91 33.40 -16.56
CA ILE A 587 7.21 34.58 -17.37
C ILE A 587 6.78 34.30 -18.80
#